data_6085fcd146e5c92bc793eb9fff79067b
#
_entry.id   6085fcd146e5c92bc793eb9fff79067b
#
_cell.length_a   1.000
_cell.length_b   1.000
_cell.length_c   1.000
_cell.angle_alpha   90.00
_cell.angle_beta   90.00
_cell.angle_gamma   90.00
#
_symmetry.space_group_name_H-M   'P 1'
#
loop_
_entity.id
_entity.type
_entity.pdbx_description
1 polymer ?
#
loop_
_entity_poly.entity_id
_entity_poly.type
_entity_poly.pdbx_seq_one_letter_code
_entity_poly.pdbx_strand_id
1 'polypeptide(L)'
;AKEIRKLKKDAQITMISADEQVHSRCMLHKYLSHERTAEELSFVEEDFFEKNQIAEVYGHIEVIDTANQMVDTKGGESICYDKLLISTGADSFIPPVGDLRKAKNVFGLRHLKDAQEIDKMAEDAEKILIIGSGLVGLDAAYGLIERGKKVTVVEMAEQILPVQLDAHAAKTYQELFEQAGVQFYLGCKAEGAVCEADGMIRAVTLDTGKQL
;
A
#
# COMPACT_ATOMS: atom_id res chain seq x y z
N ALA A 1 -12.43 -0.46 18.65
CA ALA A 1 -13.67 -1.21 18.91
C ALA A 1 -13.54 -2.11 20.16
N LYS A 2 -12.60 -3.09 20.17
CA LYS A 2 -12.43 -4.06 21.29
C LYS A 2 -12.24 -3.39 22.66
N GLU A 3 -11.46 -2.31 22.77
CA GLU A 3 -11.29 -1.59 24.03
C GLU A 3 -12.56 -0.84 24.46
N ILE A 4 -13.34 -0.32 23.52
CA ILE A 4 -14.65 0.27 23.83
C ILE A 4 -15.59 -0.79 24.43
N ARG A 5 -15.63 -1.99 23.84
CA ARG A 5 -16.46 -3.09 24.31
C ARG A 5 -16.08 -3.54 25.72
N LYS A 6 -14.79 -3.54 26.08
CA LYS A 6 -14.35 -3.83 27.44
C LYS A 6 -14.86 -2.81 28.46
N LEU A 7 -14.87 -1.53 28.10
CA LEU A 7 -15.26 -0.43 28.99
C LEU A 7 -16.78 -0.20 29.04
N LYS A 8 -17.47 -0.45 27.90
CA LYS A 8 -18.92 -0.28 27.74
C LYS A 8 -19.51 -1.50 27.03
N LYS A 9 -20.07 -2.42 27.81
CA LYS A 9 -20.58 -3.70 27.29
C LYS A 9 -21.81 -3.56 26.39
N ASP A 10 -22.58 -2.50 26.56
CA ASP A 10 -23.83 -2.19 25.86
C ASP A 10 -23.69 -1.16 24.73
N ALA A 11 -22.45 -0.65 24.48
CA ALA A 11 -22.24 0.31 23.40
C ALA A 11 -22.58 -0.30 22.03
N GLN A 12 -23.31 0.43 21.22
CA GLN A 12 -23.42 0.11 19.80
C GLN A 12 -22.13 0.55 19.10
N ILE A 13 -21.47 -0.37 18.40
CA ILE A 13 -20.21 -0.11 17.72
C ILE A 13 -20.39 -0.47 16.26
N THR A 14 -20.20 0.49 15.36
CA THR A 14 -20.19 0.28 13.92
C THR A 14 -18.79 0.60 13.39
N MET A 15 -18.23 -0.27 12.59
CA MET A 15 -16.99 -0.04 11.85
C MET A 15 -17.32 0.10 10.37
N ILE A 16 -16.88 1.20 9.75
CA ILE A 16 -17.05 1.45 8.32
C ILE A 16 -15.68 1.33 7.67
N SER A 17 -15.55 0.49 6.65
CA SER A 17 -14.30 0.26 5.92
C SER A 17 -14.53 0.21 4.43
N ALA A 18 -13.60 0.76 3.65
CA ALA A 18 -13.57 0.59 2.21
C ALA A 18 -12.98 -0.79 1.80
N ASP A 19 -12.18 -1.40 2.68
CA ASP A 19 -11.65 -2.74 2.50
C ASP A 19 -12.67 -3.77 3.02
N GLU A 20 -13.06 -4.72 2.16
CA GLU A 20 -14.02 -5.78 2.50
C GLU A 20 -13.42 -6.85 3.43
N GLN A 21 -12.10 -6.90 3.53
CA GLN A 21 -11.37 -7.85 4.34
C GLN A 21 -10.37 -7.15 5.24
N VAL A 22 -10.37 -7.53 6.53
CA VAL A 22 -9.33 -7.10 7.47
C VAL A 22 -8.00 -7.72 7.05
N HIS A 23 -7.00 -6.89 6.82
CA HIS A 23 -5.67 -7.36 6.46
C HIS A 23 -4.57 -6.48 7.06
N SER A 24 -3.43 -7.06 7.28
CA SER A 24 -2.23 -6.36 7.74
C SER A 24 -1.53 -5.67 6.57
N ARG A 25 -1.57 -4.35 6.53
CA ARG A 25 -0.84 -3.56 5.51
C ARG A 25 0.66 -3.79 5.56
N CYS A 26 1.20 -4.06 6.74
CA CYS A 26 2.64 -4.36 6.90
C CYS A 26 3.04 -5.73 6.35
N MET A 27 2.09 -6.58 5.98
CA MET A 27 2.35 -7.94 5.51
C MET A 27 1.98 -8.13 4.03
N LEU A 28 1.62 -7.07 3.30
CA LEU A 28 1.27 -7.16 1.87
C LEU A 28 2.41 -7.74 1.01
N HIS A 29 3.67 -7.51 1.40
CA HIS A 29 4.82 -8.13 0.75
C HIS A 29 4.81 -9.66 0.84
N LYS A 30 4.23 -10.24 1.90
CA LYS A 30 4.08 -11.70 2.04
C LYS A 30 3.03 -12.28 1.08
N TYR A 31 2.04 -11.47 0.71
CA TYR A 31 1.14 -11.82 -0.38
C TYR A 31 1.86 -11.76 -1.73
N LEU A 32 2.65 -10.69 -1.96
CA LEU A 32 3.43 -10.54 -3.20
C LEU A 32 4.48 -11.64 -3.38
N SER A 33 5.07 -12.16 -2.30
CA SER A 33 6.00 -13.30 -2.35
C SER A 33 5.32 -14.67 -2.45
N HIS A 34 4.00 -14.72 -2.38
CA HIS A 34 3.19 -15.95 -2.29
C HIS A 34 3.46 -16.80 -1.02
N GLU A 35 4.05 -16.18 0.00
CA GLU A 35 4.23 -16.83 1.31
C GLU A 35 2.93 -16.91 2.12
N ARG A 36 1.99 -15.99 1.85
CA ARG A 36 0.66 -15.94 2.50
C ARG A 36 -0.43 -15.68 1.49
N THR A 37 -1.58 -16.29 1.74
CA THR A 37 -2.83 -15.98 1.02
C THR A 37 -3.43 -14.67 1.53
N ALA A 38 -4.46 -14.17 0.86
CA ALA A 38 -5.20 -12.99 1.29
C ALA A 38 -5.82 -13.17 2.68
N GLU A 39 -6.36 -14.36 2.95
CA GLU A 39 -7.00 -14.73 4.23
C GLU A 39 -5.97 -14.75 5.37
N GLU A 40 -4.76 -15.23 5.10
CA GLU A 40 -3.66 -15.31 6.07
C GLU A 40 -3.05 -13.94 6.41
N LEU A 41 -3.44 -12.88 5.71
CA LEU A 41 -3.09 -11.51 6.05
C LEU A 41 -3.97 -10.93 7.16
N SER A 42 -5.09 -11.56 7.50
CA SER A 42 -5.92 -11.13 8.62
C SER A 42 -5.13 -11.19 9.93
N PHE A 43 -5.27 -10.15 10.74
CA PHE A 43 -4.71 -10.09 12.10
C PHE A 43 -5.77 -10.20 13.18
N VAL A 44 -6.99 -10.56 12.79
CA VAL A 44 -8.11 -10.82 13.71
C VAL A 44 -8.64 -12.23 13.50
N GLU A 45 -9.25 -12.78 14.55
CA GLU A 45 -9.96 -14.06 14.50
C GLU A 45 -11.18 -13.95 13.56
N GLU A 46 -11.60 -15.03 12.95
CA GLU A 46 -12.71 -15.09 11.99
C GLU A 46 -14.02 -14.57 12.61
N ASP A 47 -14.27 -14.89 13.87
CA ASP A 47 -15.45 -14.48 14.63
C ASP A 47 -15.29 -13.13 15.38
N PHE A 48 -14.25 -12.35 15.06
CA PHE A 48 -13.88 -11.15 15.79
C PHE A 48 -15.03 -10.13 15.90
N PHE A 49 -15.71 -9.85 14.82
CA PHE A 49 -16.80 -8.86 14.77
C PHE A 49 -18.02 -9.34 15.53
N GLU A 50 -18.43 -10.58 15.30
CA GLU A 50 -19.55 -11.20 16.00
C GLU A 50 -19.31 -11.28 17.51
N LYS A 51 -18.17 -11.84 17.93
CA LYS A 51 -17.77 -12.00 19.32
C LYS A 51 -17.68 -10.67 20.09
N ASN A 52 -17.32 -9.60 19.40
CA ASN A 52 -17.25 -8.26 19.98
C ASN A 52 -18.52 -7.43 19.73
N GLN A 53 -19.54 -8.00 19.08
CA GLN A 53 -20.80 -7.32 18.75
C GLN A 53 -20.54 -5.99 18.03
N ILE A 54 -19.74 -6.04 16.95
CA ILE A 54 -19.39 -4.91 16.11
C ILE A 54 -20.15 -5.07 14.80
N ALA A 55 -20.95 -4.08 14.43
CA ALA A 55 -21.57 -4.01 13.12
C ALA A 55 -20.53 -3.58 12.08
N GLU A 56 -20.49 -4.27 10.95
CA GLU A 56 -19.62 -3.95 9.83
C GLU A 56 -20.42 -3.30 8.71
N VAL A 57 -19.89 -2.23 8.15
CA VAL A 57 -20.41 -1.57 6.96
C VAL A 57 -19.28 -1.41 5.96
N TYR A 58 -19.47 -1.93 4.76
CA TYR A 58 -18.48 -1.82 3.70
C TYR A 58 -18.82 -0.69 2.75
N GLY A 59 -17.88 0.22 2.55
CA GLY A 59 -18.07 1.34 1.64
C GLY A 59 -17.16 2.52 1.94
N HIS A 60 -17.10 3.42 0.98
CA HIS A 60 -16.42 4.69 1.13
C HIS A 60 -17.35 5.72 1.80
N ILE A 61 -16.81 6.48 2.74
CA ILE A 61 -17.50 7.63 3.31
C ILE A 61 -17.47 8.77 2.28
N GLU A 62 -18.60 9.37 2.03
CA GLU A 62 -18.75 10.52 1.13
C GLU A 62 -18.93 11.83 1.91
N VAL A 63 -19.74 11.81 2.96
CA VAL A 63 -20.05 12.99 3.77
C VAL A 63 -19.97 12.66 5.26
N ILE A 64 -19.44 13.60 6.03
CA ILE A 64 -19.55 13.62 7.48
C ILE A 64 -20.30 14.88 7.88
N ASP A 65 -21.57 14.72 8.27
CA ASP A 65 -22.40 15.80 8.79
C ASP A 65 -22.24 15.88 10.32
N THR A 66 -21.40 16.79 10.73
CA THR A 66 -21.14 16.99 12.17
C THR A 66 -22.26 17.71 12.90
N ALA A 67 -23.12 18.43 12.19
CA ALA A 67 -24.26 19.15 12.79
C ALA A 67 -25.37 18.17 13.16
N ASN A 68 -25.65 17.19 12.30
CA ASN A 68 -26.65 16.16 12.53
C ASN A 68 -26.05 14.85 13.09
N GLN A 69 -24.75 14.79 13.32
CA GLN A 69 -24.02 13.61 13.78
C GLN A 69 -24.28 12.37 12.90
N MET A 70 -24.12 12.53 11.60
CA MET A 70 -24.35 11.49 10.59
C MET A 70 -23.13 11.30 9.70
N VAL A 71 -22.98 10.07 9.22
CA VAL A 71 -22.00 9.71 8.21
C VAL A 71 -22.72 9.05 7.04
N ASP A 72 -22.52 9.58 5.83
CA ASP A 72 -23.11 9.04 4.61
C ASP A 72 -22.06 8.29 3.80
N THR A 73 -22.40 7.08 3.40
CA THR A 73 -21.57 6.26 2.51
C THR A 73 -21.91 6.55 1.05
N LYS A 74 -20.96 6.33 0.16
CA LYS A 74 -21.17 6.42 -1.30
C LYS A 74 -22.25 5.47 -1.81
N GLY A 75 -22.56 4.41 -1.05
CA GLY A 75 -23.65 3.48 -1.32
C GLY A 75 -25.04 4.01 -0.93
N GLY A 76 -25.14 5.21 -0.33
CA GLY A 76 -26.40 5.84 0.09
C GLY A 76 -26.86 5.40 1.49
N GLU A 77 -26.04 4.74 2.27
CA GLU A 77 -26.33 4.39 3.65
C GLU A 77 -25.94 5.53 4.58
N SER A 78 -26.87 5.96 5.45
CA SER A 78 -26.67 7.03 6.45
C SER A 78 -26.62 6.41 7.86
N ILE A 79 -25.55 6.70 8.58
CA ILE A 79 -25.29 6.12 9.91
C ILE A 79 -25.17 7.27 10.93
N CYS A 80 -26.04 7.27 11.95
CA CYS A 80 -25.96 8.21 13.06
C CYS A 80 -24.89 7.78 14.08
N TYR A 81 -24.28 8.75 14.76
CA TYR A 81 -23.29 8.49 15.79
C TYR A 81 -23.39 9.47 16.97
N ASP A 82 -23.10 9.01 18.16
CA ASP A 82 -22.84 9.87 19.34
C ASP A 82 -21.38 10.30 19.39
N LYS A 83 -20.47 9.40 18.97
CA LYS A 83 -19.02 9.60 18.93
C LYS A 83 -18.47 9.01 17.65
N LEU A 84 -17.70 9.78 16.92
CA LEU A 84 -17.03 9.36 15.69
C LEU A 84 -15.52 9.29 15.89
N LEU A 85 -14.92 8.15 15.52
CA LEU A 85 -13.46 7.98 15.42
C LEU A 85 -13.09 7.87 13.95
N ILE A 86 -12.31 8.82 13.44
CA ILE A 86 -11.81 8.81 12.06
C ILE A 86 -10.43 8.16 12.07
N SER A 87 -10.30 7.02 11.41
CA SER A 87 -9.07 6.24 11.31
C SER A 87 -8.84 5.72 9.89
N THR A 88 -9.15 6.55 8.89
CA THR A 88 -9.16 6.20 7.47
C THR A 88 -7.76 6.05 6.85
N GLY A 89 -6.72 6.51 7.53
CA GLY A 89 -5.35 6.45 7.03
C GLY A 89 -5.07 7.45 5.91
N ALA A 90 -4.34 7.02 4.89
CA ALA A 90 -3.96 7.82 3.73
C ALA A 90 -3.82 6.91 2.50
N ASP A 91 -3.85 7.47 1.31
CA ASP A 91 -3.59 6.76 0.05
C ASP A 91 -2.11 6.76 -0.32
N SER A 92 -1.75 5.88 -1.25
CA SER A 92 -0.41 5.87 -1.84
C SER A 92 -0.21 7.11 -2.71
N PHE A 93 0.92 7.77 -2.55
CA PHE A 93 1.29 8.90 -3.39
C PHE A 93 2.02 8.43 -4.65
N ILE A 94 1.39 8.60 -5.80
CA ILE A 94 2.04 8.42 -7.10
C ILE A 94 2.51 9.80 -7.57
N PRO A 95 3.83 10.00 -7.79
CA PRO A 95 4.37 11.29 -8.20
C PRO A 95 3.80 11.76 -9.55
N PRO A 96 3.56 13.08 -9.72
CA PRO A 96 3.02 13.63 -10.97
C PRO A 96 4.15 13.79 -12.03
N VAL A 97 4.79 12.70 -12.39
CA VAL A 97 5.88 12.65 -13.36
C VAL A 97 5.37 12.02 -14.65
N GLY A 98 5.37 12.78 -15.72
CA GLY A 98 4.86 12.32 -17.01
C GLY A 98 3.48 11.68 -16.90
N ASP A 99 3.33 10.49 -17.42
CA ASP A 99 2.08 9.73 -17.43
C ASP A 99 1.95 8.69 -16.28
N LEU A 100 2.81 8.72 -15.25
CA LEU A 100 2.77 7.72 -14.17
C LEU A 100 1.37 7.53 -13.57
N ARG A 101 0.62 8.63 -13.37
CA ARG A 101 -0.74 8.58 -12.79
C ARG A 101 -1.83 8.06 -13.73
N LYS A 102 -1.52 7.90 -15.02
CA LYS A 102 -2.48 7.45 -16.04
C LYS A 102 -2.19 6.03 -16.51
N ALA A 103 -0.99 5.54 -16.22
CA ALA A 103 -0.53 4.25 -16.70
C ALA A 103 -1.24 3.08 -16.02
N LYS A 104 -1.54 2.05 -16.80
CA LYS A 104 -2.20 0.84 -16.32
C LYS A 104 -1.29 -0.10 -15.51
N ASN A 105 0.02 0.08 -15.64
CA ASN A 105 1.05 -0.73 -14.96
C ASN A 105 1.81 0.05 -13.88
N VAL A 106 1.20 1.09 -13.32
CA VAL A 106 1.74 1.85 -12.19
C VAL A 106 0.78 1.73 -11.01
N PHE A 107 1.29 1.27 -9.89
CA PHE A 107 0.53 0.97 -8.69
C PHE A 107 1.15 1.62 -7.46
N GLY A 108 0.33 1.97 -6.49
CA GLY A 108 0.75 2.11 -5.11
C GLY A 108 0.59 0.77 -4.38
N LEU A 109 1.23 0.57 -3.26
CA LEU A 109 1.03 -0.62 -2.42
C LEU A 109 0.55 -0.18 -1.04
N ARG A 110 -0.77 -0.31 -0.80
CA ARG A 110 -1.37 0.06 0.48
C ARG A 110 -2.53 -0.83 0.90
N HIS A 111 -3.36 -1.25 -0.05
CA HIS A 111 -4.52 -2.10 0.17
C HIS A 111 -4.25 -3.50 -0.38
N LEU A 112 -5.00 -4.48 0.09
CA LEU A 112 -4.91 -5.84 -0.44
C LEU A 112 -5.19 -5.87 -1.94
N LYS A 113 -6.13 -5.05 -2.42
CA LYS A 113 -6.43 -4.91 -3.84
C LYS A 113 -5.22 -4.46 -4.66
N ASP A 114 -4.44 -3.52 -4.13
CA ASP A 114 -3.20 -3.08 -4.80
C ASP A 114 -2.23 -4.25 -4.96
N ALA A 115 -2.05 -5.03 -3.88
CA ALA A 115 -1.18 -6.20 -3.91
C ALA A 115 -1.67 -7.24 -4.93
N GLN A 116 -2.98 -7.46 -5.04
CA GLN A 116 -3.58 -8.37 -6.02
C GLN A 116 -3.39 -7.89 -7.46
N GLU A 117 -3.54 -6.58 -7.71
CA GLU A 117 -3.30 -5.98 -9.03
C GLU A 117 -1.82 -6.03 -9.43
N ILE A 118 -0.91 -5.74 -8.48
CA ILE A 118 0.54 -5.88 -8.68
C ILE A 118 0.90 -7.33 -8.96
N ASP A 119 0.37 -8.27 -8.18
CA ASP A 119 0.62 -9.68 -8.32
C ASP A 119 0.26 -10.17 -9.71
N LYS A 120 -0.95 -9.86 -10.15
CA LYS A 120 -1.44 -10.21 -11.50
C LYS A 120 -0.56 -9.60 -12.60
N MET A 121 -0.20 -8.33 -12.48
CA MET A 121 0.65 -7.66 -13.49
C MET A 121 2.07 -8.22 -13.50
N ALA A 122 2.57 -8.61 -12.32
CA ALA A 122 3.90 -9.18 -12.17
C ALA A 122 4.03 -10.61 -12.75
N GLU A 123 2.94 -11.34 -13.02
CA GLU A 123 3.01 -12.66 -13.66
C GLU A 123 3.81 -12.60 -14.97
N ASP A 124 3.47 -11.67 -15.85
CA ASP A 124 4.07 -11.50 -17.17
C ASP A 124 5.29 -10.55 -17.16
N ALA A 125 5.54 -9.81 -16.08
CA ALA A 125 6.63 -8.87 -16.00
C ALA A 125 7.93 -9.56 -15.54
N GLU A 126 9.01 -9.36 -16.30
CA GLU A 126 10.36 -9.78 -15.91
C GLU A 126 11.06 -8.73 -15.04
N LYS A 127 10.85 -7.44 -15.37
CA LYS A 127 11.51 -6.30 -14.74
C LYS A 127 10.49 -5.41 -14.06
N ILE A 128 10.79 -5.00 -12.83
CA ILE A 128 9.94 -4.15 -12.03
C ILE A 128 10.75 -2.97 -11.51
N LEU A 129 10.22 -1.77 -11.72
CA LEU A 129 10.78 -0.53 -11.18
C LEU A 129 9.97 -0.07 -9.98
N ILE A 130 10.65 0.20 -8.88
CA ILE A 130 10.08 0.77 -7.67
C ILE A 130 10.61 2.20 -7.50
N ILE A 131 9.71 3.17 -7.31
CA ILE A 131 10.06 4.56 -7.04
C ILE A 131 9.87 4.83 -5.55
N GLY A 132 10.97 5.01 -4.84
CA GLY A 132 11.06 5.20 -3.41
C GLY A 132 11.58 3.97 -2.66
N SER A 133 12.57 4.19 -1.80
CA SER A 133 13.19 3.17 -0.94
C SER A 133 12.75 3.26 0.53
N GLY A 134 11.55 3.76 0.77
CA GLY A 134 10.92 3.69 2.09
C GLY A 134 10.50 2.26 2.44
N LEU A 135 9.96 2.05 3.65
CA LEU A 135 9.55 0.71 4.14
C LEU A 135 8.69 -0.04 3.13
N VAL A 136 7.64 0.59 2.60
CA VAL A 136 6.72 -0.06 1.64
C VAL A 136 7.42 -0.43 0.32
N GLY A 137 8.30 0.44 -0.19
CA GLY A 137 9.04 0.16 -1.42
C GLY A 137 10.00 -1.02 -1.26
N LEU A 138 10.70 -1.10 -0.13
CA LEU A 138 11.60 -2.23 0.15
C LEU A 138 10.84 -3.52 0.49
N ASP A 139 9.70 -3.42 1.16
CA ASP A 139 8.81 -4.57 1.36
C ASP A 139 8.32 -5.13 0.01
N ALA A 140 7.91 -4.26 -0.91
CA ALA A 140 7.55 -4.67 -2.28
C ALA A 140 8.73 -5.30 -3.02
N ALA A 141 9.93 -4.70 -2.92
CA ALA A 141 11.14 -5.23 -3.52
C ALA A 141 11.42 -6.65 -3.03
N TYR A 142 11.36 -6.87 -1.71
CA TYR A 142 11.54 -8.18 -1.11
C TYR A 142 10.55 -9.21 -1.68
N GLY A 143 9.24 -8.90 -1.63
CA GLY A 143 8.21 -9.82 -2.11
C GLY A 143 8.36 -10.19 -3.58
N LEU A 144 8.80 -9.25 -4.43
CA LEU A 144 8.96 -9.47 -5.86
C LEU A 144 10.26 -10.22 -6.20
N ILE A 145 11.35 -10.03 -5.43
CA ILE A 145 12.58 -10.80 -5.61
C ILE A 145 12.36 -12.27 -5.27
N GLU A 146 11.63 -12.57 -4.19
CA GLU A 146 11.29 -13.96 -3.82
C GLU A 146 10.54 -14.69 -4.95
N ARG A 147 9.89 -13.95 -5.86
CA ARG A 147 9.28 -14.47 -7.09
C ARG A 147 10.24 -14.52 -8.29
N GLY A 148 11.50 -14.25 -8.10
CA GLY A 148 12.52 -14.24 -9.16
C GLY A 148 12.43 -13.06 -10.12
N LYS A 149 11.75 -11.96 -9.75
CA LYS A 149 11.66 -10.77 -10.59
C LYS A 149 12.93 -9.92 -10.48
N LYS A 150 13.32 -9.27 -11.58
CA LYS A 150 14.42 -8.30 -11.60
C LYS A 150 13.90 -6.96 -11.08
N VAL A 151 14.32 -6.58 -9.89
CA VAL A 151 13.82 -5.37 -9.21
C VAL A 151 14.88 -4.28 -9.25
N THR A 152 14.47 -3.10 -9.70
CA THR A 152 15.25 -1.86 -9.65
C THR A 152 14.52 -0.86 -8.75
N VAL A 153 15.25 -0.23 -7.82
CA VAL A 153 14.72 0.81 -6.92
C VAL A 153 15.39 2.13 -7.23
N VAL A 154 14.59 3.18 -7.43
CA VAL A 154 15.04 4.57 -7.60
C VAL A 154 14.67 5.36 -6.37
N GLU A 155 15.62 6.10 -5.80
CA GLU A 155 15.45 6.90 -4.59
C GLU A 155 16.13 8.26 -4.75
N MET A 156 15.43 9.33 -4.37
CA MET A 156 15.97 10.69 -4.44
C MET A 156 17.05 10.98 -3.39
N ALA A 157 16.98 10.31 -2.25
CA ALA A 157 18.01 10.41 -1.22
C ALA A 157 19.26 9.60 -1.58
N GLU A 158 20.39 9.98 -1.00
CA GLU A 158 21.67 9.28 -1.18
C GLU A 158 21.75 7.93 -0.46
N GLN A 159 20.70 7.54 0.27
CA GLN A 159 20.60 6.28 1.00
C GLN A 159 19.17 5.75 0.99
N ILE A 160 19.02 4.45 1.19
CA ILE A 160 17.72 3.82 1.44
C ILE A 160 17.22 4.15 2.85
N LEU A 161 15.91 4.06 3.08
CA LEU A 161 15.26 4.33 4.37
C LEU A 161 15.73 5.65 5.03
N PRO A 162 15.77 6.77 4.30
CA PRO A 162 16.45 8.00 4.75
C PRO A 162 15.83 8.63 6.00
N VAL A 163 14.58 8.27 6.32
CA VAL A 163 13.87 8.77 7.51
C VAL A 163 14.03 7.82 8.70
N GLN A 164 14.26 6.52 8.46
CA GLN A 164 14.26 5.49 9.50
C GLN A 164 15.65 5.09 9.98
N LEU A 165 16.66 5.19 9.11
CA LEU A 165 18.01 4.69 9.40
C LEU A 165 19.07 5.80 9.25
N ASP A 166 20.12 5.71 10.04
CA ASP A 166 21.35 6.43 9.78
C ASP A 166 22.13 5.82 8.59
N ALA A 167 23.15 6.50 8.10
CA ALA A 167 23.88 6.09 6.92
C ALA A 167 24.59 4.72 7.07
N HIS A 168 25.02 4.38 8.27
CA HIS A 168 25.70 3.09 8.53
C HIS A 168 24.70 1.93 8.45
N ALA A 169 23.58 2.04 9.14
CA ALA A 169 22.54 1.02 9.11
C ALA A 169 21.90 0.92 7.71
N ALA A 170 21.65 2.05 7.04
CA ALA A 170 21.12 2.07 5.68
C ALA A 170 22.03 1.33 4.70
N LYS A 171 23.35 1.55 4.79
CA LYS A 171 24.32 0.87 3.94
C LYS A 171 24.29 -0.66 4.15
N THR A 172 24.26 -1.11 5.40
CA THR A 172 24.18 -2.54 5.71
C THR A 172 22.92 -3.18 5.12
N TYR A 173 21.77 -2.48 5.24
CA TYR A 173 20.50 -2.96 4.64
C TYR A 173 20.55 -2.96 3.12
N GLN A 174 21.13 -1.93 2.52
CA GLN A 174 21.29 -1.85 1.06
C GLN A 174 22.12 -3.03 0.54
N GLU A 175 23.25 -3.34 1.17
CA GLU A 175 24.12 -4.46 0.79
C GLU A 175 23.38 -5.81 0.83
N LEU A 176 22.47 -6.02 1.80
CA LEU A 176 21.63 -7.22 1.84
C LEU A 176 20.69 -7.32 0.65
N PHE A 177 20.01 -6.21 0.30
CA PHE A 177 19.12 -6.17 -0.88
C PHE A 177 19.91 -6.35 -2.19
N GLU A 178 21.09 -5.74 -2.32
CA GLU A 178 21.97 -5.90 -3.49
C GLU A 178 22.43 -7.35 -3.65
N GLN A 179 22.80 -8.01 -2.54
CA GLN A 179 23.13 -9.45 -2.53
C GLN A 179 21.94 -10.32 -2.95
N ALA A 180 20.73 -9.91 -2.61
CA ALA A 180 19.50 -10.56 -3.06
C ALA A 180 19.13 -10.24 -4.53
N GLY A 181 19.85 -9.34 -5.20
CA GLY A 181 19.69 -9.02 -6.62
C GLY A 181 18.93 -7.72 -6.93
N VAL A 182 18.65 -6.87 -5.93
CA VAL A 182 18.07 -5.54 -6.17
C VAL A 182 19.12 -4.60 -6.72
N GLN A 183 18.75 -3.85 -7.74
CA GLN A 183 19.55 -2.75 -8.26
C GLN A 183 19.05 -1.42 -7.71
N PHE A 184 19.95 -0.60 -7.14
CA PHE A 184 19.61 0.73 -6.63
C PHE A 184 20.16 1.85 -7.50
N TYR A 185 19.33 2.90 -7.67
CA TYR A 185 19.72 4.21 -8.18
C TYR A 185 19.37 5.23 -7.10
N LEU A 186 20.37 5.58 -6.29
CA LEU A 186 20.26 6.54 -5.19
C LEU A 186 20.69 7.94 -5.67
N GLY A 187 20.23 8.99 -5.00
CA GLY A 187 20.47 10.38 -5.40
C GLY A 187 19.85 10.75 -6.75
N CYS A 188 18.88 9.96 -7.22
CA CYS A 188 18.24 10.12 -8.52
C CYS A 188 16.72 10.20 -8.37
N LYS A 189 16.07 10.96 -9.24
CA LYS A 189 14.60 11.02 -9.29
C LYS A 189 14.07 10.64 -10.67
N ALA A 190 12.89 10.07 -10.71
CA ALA A 190 12.14 9.93 -11.94
C ALA A 190 11.74 11.32 -12.45
N GLU A 191 12.01 11.63 -13.70
CA GLU A 191 11.72 12.93 -14.32
C GLU A 191 10.79 12.80 -15.53
N GLY A 192 10.76 11.65 -16.17
CA GLY A 192 9.90 11.40 -17.33
C GLY A 192 9.38 9.97 -17.39
N ALA A 193 8.13 9.83 -17.79
CA ALA A 193 7.49 8.57 -18.12
C ALA A 193 6.38 8.83 -19.15
N VAL A 194 6.33 8.07 -20.21
CA VAL A 194 5.35 8.23 -21.29
C VAL A 194 4.62 6.90 -21.50
N CYS A 195 3.29 6.96 -21.53
CA CYS A 195 2.47 5.83 -21.90
C CYS A 195 2.57 5.55 -23.40
N GLU A 196 2.72 4.28 -23.74
CA GLU A 196 2.51 3.80 -25.10
C GLU A 196 1.02 3.73 -25.46
N ALA A 197 0.70 3.39 -26.70
CA ALA A 197 -0.68 3.34 -27.20
C ALA A 197 -1.59 2.36 -26.43
N ASP A 198 -1.01 1.34 -25.80
CA ASP A 198 -1.72 0.37 -24.94
C ASP A 198 -2.01 0.89 -23.52
N GLY A 199 -1.48 2.08 -23.17
CA GLY A 199 -1.59 2.70 -21.87
C GLY A 199 -0.57 2.18 -20.83
N MET A 200 0.48 1.50 -21.28
CA MET A 200 1.55 0.99 -20.43
C MET A 200 2.79 1.87 -20.53
N ILE A 201 3.54 1.99 -19.44
CA ILE A 201 4.88 2.58 -19.43
C ILE A 201 5.90 1.47 -19.61
N ARG A 202 6.83 1.65 -20.55
CA ARG A 202 7.93 0.70 -20.80
C ARG A 202 9.28 1.21 -20.32
N ALA A 203 9.39 2.51 -20.08
CA ALA A 203 10.60 3.12 -19.58
C ALA A 203 10.31 4.35 -18.73
N VAL A 204 11.14 4.57 -17.71
CA VAL A 204 11.16 5.78 -16.89
C VAL A 204 12.51 6.45 -17.08
N THR A 205 12.48 7.76 -17.38
CA THR A 205 13.71 8.57 -17.52
C THR A 205 14.03 9.19 -16.16
N LEU A 206 15.27 9.06 -15.74
CA LEU A 206 15.82 9.71 -14.55
C LEU A 206 16.34 11.12 -14.88
N ASP A 207 16.51 11.97 -13.86
CA ASP A 207 17.12 13.31 -13.96
C ASP A 207 18.57 13.29 -14.45
N THR A 208 19.23 12.14 -14.39
CA THR A 208 20.54 11.90 -14.99
C THR A 208 20.49 11.66 -16.52
N GLY A 209 19.30 11.63 -17.11
CA GLY A 209 19.07 11.26 -18.51
C GLY A 209 19.05 9.74 -18.77
N LYS A 210 19.28 8.91 -17.75
CA LYS A 210 19.24 7.46 -17.90
C LYS A 210 17.80 6.97 -18.03
N GLN A 211 17.57 6.03 -18.94
CA GLN A 211 16.31 5.27 -19.03
C GLN A 211 16.44 3.90 -18.35
N LEU A 212 15.42 3.55 -17.60
CA LEU A 212 15.25 2.27 -16.93
C LEU A 212 14.02 1.55 -17.45
#